data_384314861905796b2b6fa006cd23fcd4
#
_entry.id   384314861905796b2b6fa006cd23fcd4
#
_cell.length_a   1.000
_cell.length_b   1.000
_cell.length_c   1.000
_cell.angle_alpha   90.00
_cell.angle_beta   90.00
_cell.angle_gamma   90.00
#
_symmetry.space_group_name_H-M   'P 1'
#
loop_
_entity.id
_entity.type
_entity.pdbx_description
1 polymer ?
#
loop_
_entity_poly.entity_id
_entity_poly.type
_entity_poly.pdbx_seq_one_letter_code
_entity_poly.pdbx_strand_id
1 'polypeptide(L)'
;NAEKEVICIRRTISVMVGKGSVNHNSRKFKAENVNGERTHLNNDYCNESIKKVYHTLFDDALKRYNDKQTRADRRISNYYEKIRNSKQEKPFHEIILQIGDMVTMSSESENGLLAQRILDEYYQGFQERNPYLKVFSAHLHMDEATPHLHIDFVPFTTGSKRGLDTRVSLKQ
;
A
#
# COMPACT_ATOMS: atom_id res chain seq x y z
N ASN A 1 22.74 -38.93 23.18
CA ASN A 1 21.46 -38.47 22.65
C ASN A 1 21.29 -37.03 23.10
N ALA A 2 21.66 -36.08 22.24
CA ALA A 2 21.34 -34.67 22.44
C ALA A 2 19.91 -34.51 21.96
N GLU A 3 18.97 -34.34 22.87
CA GLU A 3 17.62 -33.89 22.56
C GLU A 3 17.74 -32.48 21.95
N LYS A 4 17.41 -32.38 20.66
CA LYS A 4 17.23 -31.06 20.04
C LYS A 4 16.02 -30.41 20.69
N GLU A 5 16.26 -29.46 21.57
CA GLU A 5 15.22 -28.56 22.06
C GLU A 5 14.57 -27.86 20.86
N VAL A 6 13.34 -28.22 20.56
CA VAL A 6 12.54 -27.53 19.54
C VAL A 6 12.11 -26.21 20.15
N ILE A 7 12.90 -25.17 19.94
CA ILE A 7 12.52 -23.81 20.31
C ILE A 7 11.34 -23.42 19.43
N CYS A 8 10.14 -23.44 20.01
CA CYS A 8 8.94 -22.93 19.34
C CYS A 8 9.01 -21.41 19.27
N ILE A 9 9.57 -20.88 18.18
CA ILE A 9 9.62 -19.45 17.94
C ILE A 9 8.20 -18.99 17.58
N ARG A 10 7.56 -18.24 18.48
CA ARG A 10 6.29 -17.57 18.17
C ARG A 10 6.53 -16.52 17.09
N ARG A 11 5.99 -16.76 15.91
CA ARG A 11 6.01 -15.80 14.79
C ARG A 11 4.73 -14.98 14.85
N THR A 12 4.87 -13.67 15.02
CA THR A 12 3.75 -12.73 14.97
C THR A 12 3.68 -12.08 13.61
N ILE A 13 2.48 -11.88 13.10
CA ILE A 13 2.24 -11.04 11.92
C ILE A 13 1.64 -9.74 12.44
N SER A 14 2.25 -8.63 12.13
CA SER A 14 1.72 -7.30 12.43
C SER A 14 1.32 -6.58 11.15
N VAL A 15 0.17 -5.91 11.20
CA VAL A 15 -0.31 -5.04 10.14
C VAL A 15 -0.51 -3.66 10.74
N MET A 16 0.18 -2.68 10.21
CA MET A 16 0.14 -1.30 10.68
C MET A 16 -0.38 -0.38 9.57
N VAL A 17 -1.05 0.70 9.97
CA VAL A 17 -1.38 1.78 9.04
C VAL A 17 -0.14 2.66 8.88
N GLY A 18 0.34 2.77 7.65
CA GLY A 18 1.49 3.59 7.33
C GLY A 18 1.15 5.08 7.21
N LYS A 19 2.20 5.91 7.12
CA LYS A 19 2.08 7.37 6.94
C LYS A 19 1.95 7.79 5.47
N GLY A 20 2.10 6.85 4.53
CA GLY A 20 2.02 7.11 3.09
C GLY A 20 3.25 7.83 2.53
N SER A 21 4.44 7.48 2.99
CA SER A 21 5.69 8.08 2.50
C SER A 21 6.20 7.36 1.25
N VAL A 22 5.54 7.57 0.12
CA VAL A 22 5.86 6.91 -1.17
C VAL A 22 7.32 7.13 -1.60
N ASN A 23 7.92 8.30 -1.32
CA ASN A 23 9.32 8.56 -1.63
C ASN A 23 10.29 7.75 -0.76
N HIS A 24 9.94 7.49 0.50
CA HIS A 24 10.71 6.59 1.37
C HIS A 24 10.56 5.14 0.91
N ASN A 25 9.33 4.71 0.64
CA ASN A 25 9.03 3.35 0.23
C ASN A 25 9.74 2.99 -1.10
N SER A 26 9.78 3.91 -2.05
CA SER A 26 10.48 3.75 -3.34
C SER A 26 11.99 4.09 -3.30
N ARG A 27 12.57 4.30 -2.11
CA ARG A 27 13.99 4.67 -1.90
C ARG A 27 14.45 5.92 -2.65
N LYS A 28 13.54 6.79 -3.07
CA LYS A 28 13.88 8.16 -3.54
C LYS A 28 14.43 9.02 -2.40
N PHE A 29 14.05 8.70 -1.17
CA PHE A 29 14.61 9.24 0.05
C PHE A 29 15.08 8.08 0.93
N LYS A 30 16.33 8.13 1.40
CA LYS A 30 16.91 7.14 2.31
C LYS A 30 16.94 7.70 3.73
N ALA A 31 16.33 6.96 4.67
CA ALA A 31 16.43 7.25 6.10
C ALA A 31 17.72 6.66 6.69
N GLU A 32 18.12 7.10 7.88
CA GLU A 32 19.36 6.66 8.55
C GLU A 32 19.40 5.17 8.87
N ASN A 33 18.23 4.54 9.07
CA ASN A 33 18.10 3.12 9.38
C ASN A 33 18.19 2.20 8.15
N VAL A 34 18.37 2.76 6.94
CA VAL A 34 18.49 2.00 5.69
C VAL A 34 19.93 1.61 5.42
N ASN A 35 20.22 0.31 5.34
CA ASN A 35 21.50 -0.21 4.88
C ASN A 35 21.57 -0.19 3.35
N GLY A 36 22.27 0.81 2.80
CA GLY A 36 22.36 1.02 1.35
C GLY A 36 23.00 -0.14 0.59
N GLU A 37 23.87 -0.94 1.21
CA GLU A 37 24.50 -2.10 0.59
C GLU A 37 23.50 -3.24 0.32
N ARG A 38 22.37 -3.25 1.06
CA ARG A 38 21.33 -4.26 0.96
C ARG A 38 20.11 -3.82 0.16
N THR A 39 20.06 -2.59 -0.31
CA THR A 39 18.92 -2.08 -1.09
C THR A 39 18.63 -2.91 -2.35
N HIS A 40 19.66 -3.56 -2.91
CA HIS A 40 19.49 -4.47 -4.06
C HIS A 40 18.70 -5.76 -3.74
N LEU A 41 18.46 -6.07 -2.47
CA LEU A 41 17.65 -7.21 -2.01
C LEU A 41 16.16 -6.86 -1.87
N ASN A 42 15.80 -5.58 -2.00
CA ASN A 42 14.41 -5.13 -1.98
C ASN A 42 13.67 -5.60 -3.23
N ASN A 43 12.36 -5.84 -3.09
CA ASN A 43 11.49 -6.12 -4.22
C ASN A 43 10.58 -4.92 -4.47
N ASP A 44 10.69 -4.33 -5.65
CA ASP A 44 9.80 -3.28 -6.14
C ASP A 44 8.72 -3.90 -7.04
N TYR A 45 7.49 -4.01 -6.55
CA TYR A 45 6.39 -4.64 -7.29
C TYR A 45 5.69 -3.69 -8.24
N CYS A 46 5.40 -2.49 -7.78
CA CYS A 46 4.85 -1.41 -8.59
C CYS A 46 5.16 -0.04 -7.99
N ASN A 47 5.22 0.97 -8.85
CA ASN A 47 5.40 2.36 -8.45
C ASN A 47 4.78 3.27 -9.52
N GLU A 48 3.45 3.35 -9.54
CA GLU A 48 2.69 4.15 -10.47
C GLU A 48 2.38 5.55 -9.90
N SER A 49 2.15 6.51 -10.78
CA SER A 49 1.64 7.82 -10.35
C SER A 49 0.21 7.70 -9.82
N ILE A 50 -0.02 8.13 -8.59
CA ILE A 50 -1.38 8.17 -8.01
C ILE A 50 -2.34 8.98 -8.88
N LYS A 51 -1.89 10.06 -9.52
CA LYS A 51 -2.73 10.86 -10.41
C LYS A 51 -3.19 10.06 -11.63
N LYS A 52 -2.30 9.22 -12.21
CA LYS A 52 -2.67 8.31 -13.30
C LYS A 52 -3.72 7.30 -12.85
N VAL A 53 -3.57 6.75 -11.66
CA VAL A 53 -4.55 5.83 -11.07
C VAL A 53 -5.91 6.51 -10.89
N TYR A 54 -5.94 7.75 -10.42
CA TYR A 54 -7.17 8.52 -10.30
C TYR A 54 -7.87 8.74 -11.65
N HIS A 55 -7.11 9.07 -12.69
CA HIS A 55 -7.67 9.19 -14.04
C HIS A 55 -8.28 7.87 -14.51
N THR A 56 -7.56 6.76 -14.34
CA THR A 56 -8.04 5.43 -14.73
C THR A 56 -9.32 5.03 -13.99
N LEU A 57 -9.42 5.30 -12.69
CA LEU A 57 -10.54 4.86 -11.87
C LEU A 57 -11.76 5.78 -11.98
N PHE A 58 -11.57 7.08 -12.12
CA PHE A 58 -12.62 8.04 -11.82
C PHE A 58 -13.01 8.98 -12.95
N ASP A 59 -12.27 9.10 -14.06
CA ASP A 59 -12.57 10.07 -15.11
C ASP A 59 -13.95 9.84 -15.75
N ASP A 60 -14.33 8.59 -16.02
CA ASP A 60 -15.64 8.27 -16.57
C ASP A 60 -16.78 8.62 -15.59
N ALA A 61 -16.59 8.31 -14.31
CA ALA A 61 -17.55 8.65 -13.27
C ALA A 61 -17.66 10.17 -13.07
N LEU A 62 -16.52 10.87 -13.14
CA LEU A 62 -16.43 12.31 -13.06
C LEU A 62 -17.16 12.99 -14.21
N LYS A 63 -16.96 12.48 -15.43
CA LYS A 63 -17.67 12.96 -16.62
C LYS A 63 -19.18 12.79 -16.46
N ARG A 64 -19.66 11.59 -16.11
CA ARG A 64 -21.09 11.32 -15.87
C ARG A 64 -21.66 12.21 -14.77
N TYR A 65 -20.91 12.46 -13.71
CA TYR A 65 -21.33 13.36 -12.64
C TYR A 65 -21.47 14.81 -13.14
N ASN A 66 -20.46 15.32 -13.83
CA ASN A 66 -20.41 16.71 -14.32
C ASN A 66 -21.49 16.99 -15.39
N ASP A 67 -21.78 16.01 -16.25
CA ASP A 67 -22.81 16.13 -17.31
C ASP A 67 -24.23 16.32 -16.71
N LYS A 68 -24.47 15.82 -15.49
CA LYS A 68 -25.73 16.02 -14.75
C LYS A 68 -25.82 17.35 -14.01
N GLN A 69 -24.72 18.11 -13.91
CA GLN A 69 -24.73 19.36 -13.15
C GLN A 69 -25.12 20.54 -14.05
N THR A 70 -26.26 21.15 -13.77
CA THR A 70 -26.74 22.39 -14.43
C THR A 70 -25.95 23.62 -13.99
N ARG A 71 -25.47 23.63 -12.74
CA ARG A 71 -24.69 24.72 -12.15
C ARG A 71 -23.20 24.47 -12.25
N ALA A 72 -22.45 25.44 -12.76
CA ALA A 72 -21.00 25.35 -12.97
C ALA A 72 -20.23 25.16 -11.63
N ASP A 73 -20.68 25.82 -10.55
CA ASP A 73 -20.07 25.74 -9.21
C ASP A 73 -20.18 24.34 -8.56
N ARG A 74 -21.05 23.47 -9.08
CA ARG A 74 -21.16 22.08 -8.63
C ARG A 74 -20.30 21.10 -9.43
N ARG A 75 -19.74 21.54 -10.55
CA ARG A 75 -18.85 20.71 -11.35
C ARG A 75 -17.50 20.56 -10.68
N ILE A 76 -16.92 19.38 -10.80
CA ILE A 76 -15.60 19.05 -10.27
C ILE A 76 -14.62 19.07 -11.43
N SER A 77 -13.61 19.94 -11.38
CA SER A 77 -12.59 20.05 -12.43
C SER A 77 -11.50 18.97 -12.28
N ASN A 78 -11.14 18.63 -11.04
CA ASN A 78 -10.10 17.66 -10.74
C ASN A 78 -10.49 16.86 -9.48
N TYR A 79 -10.76 15.57 -9.67
CA TYR A 79 -11.22 14.72 -8.56
C TYR A 79 -10.11 14.42 -7.57
N TYR A 80 -8.87 14.22 -8.02
CA TYR A 80 -7.72 14.01 -7.12
C TYR A 80 -7.53 15.21 -6.18
N GLU A 81 -7.50 16.43 -6.72
CA GLU A 81 -7.34 17.64 -5.91
C GLU A 81 -8.53 17.85 -4.94
N LYS A 82 -9.76 17.49 -5.36
CA LYS A 82 -10.92 17.52 -4.47
C LYS A 82 -10.73 16.60 -3.28
N ILE A 83 -10.29 15.36 -3.50
CA ILE A 83 -10.05 14.40 -2.40
C ILE A 83 -8.87 14.83 -1.55
N ARG A 84 -7.77 15.26 -2.16
CA ARG A 84 -6.58 15.74 -1.45
C ARG A 84 -6.88 16.89 -0.48
N ASN A 85 -7.80 17.78 -0.85
CA ASN A 85 -8.22 18.92 -0.03
C ASN A 85 -9.41 18.59 0.89
N SER A 86 -9.91 17.36 0.89
CA SER A 86 -10.99 16.91 1.77
C SER A 86 -10.49 16.76 3.21
N LYS A 87 -11.36 17.11 4.17
CA LYS A 87 -11.11 16.83 5.59
C LYS A 87 -11.59 15.44 6.03
N GLN A 88 -12.37 14.77 5.19
CA GLN A 88 -13.04 13.50 5.51
C GLN A 88 -12.44 12.31 4.77
N GLU A 89 -11.84 12.54 3.61
CA GLU A 89 -11.31 11.50 2.72
C GLU A 89 -9.82 11.69 2.54
N LYS A 90 -9.08 10.58 2.45
CA LYS A 90 -7.66 10.59 2.11
C LYS A 90 -7.47 10.14 0.66
N PRO A 91 -6.50 10.70 -0.09
CA PRO A 91 -6.25 10.30 -1.47
C PRO A 91 -5.88 8.83 -1.61
N PHE A 92 -5.21 8.27 -0.62
CA PHE A 92 -4.81 6.86 -0.55
C PHE A 92 -4.55 6.44 0.89
N HIS A 93 -4.34 5.15 1.08
CA HIS A 93 -3.95 4.55 2.35
C HIS A 93 -2.74 3.67 2.14
N GLU A 94 -1.97 3.49 3.20
CA GLU A 94 -0.84 2.58 3.27
C GLU A 94 -1.08 1.55 4.36
N ILE A 95 -0.74 0.31 4.08
CA ILE A 95 -0.54 -0.73 5.08
C ILE A 95 0.90 -1.22 5.05
N ILE A 96 1.42 -1.53 6.22
CA ILE A 96 2.75 -2.10 6.42
C ILE A 96 2.57 -3.46 7.07
N LEU A 97 3.07 -4.52 6.43
CA LEU A 97 3.06 -5.86 6.97
C LEU A 97 4.48 -6.25 7.38
N GLN A 98 4.61 -6.82 8.58
CA GLN A 98 5.87 -7.30 9.13
C GLN A 98 5.65 -8.65 9.80
N ILE A 99 6.63 -9.54 9.70
CA ILE A 99 6.63 -10.84 10.38
C ILE A 99 7.73 -10.82 11.44
N GLY A 100 7.34 -11.09 12.70
CA GLY A 100 8.26 -11.09 13.83
C GLY A 100 8.87 -9.72 14.13
N ASP A 101 10.04 -9.74 14.72
CA ASP A 101 10.82 -8.58 15.13
C ASP A 101 12.30 -8.74 14.75
N MET A 102 13.12 -7.75 15.08
CA MET A 102 14.55 -7.75 14.79
C MET A 102 15.30 -8.93 15.42
N VAL A 103 14.84 -9.45 16.56
CA VAL A 103 15.50 -10.57 17.25
C VAL A 103 15.19 -11.90 16.57
N THR A 104 13.94 -12.09 16.14
CA THR A 104 13.45 -13.37 15.60
C THR A 104 13.51 -13.46 14.08
N MET A 105 13.43 -12.30 13.38
CA MET A 105 13.31 -12.19 11.92
C MET A 105 14.21 -11.12 11.33
N SER A 106 15.46 -11.01 11.85
CA SER A 106 16.45 -10.11 11.24
C SER A 106 16.57 -10.37 9.74
N SER A 107 16.60 -9.29 8.95
CA SER A 107 16.72 -9.36 7.49
C SER A 107 17.96 -10.13 7.00
N GLU A 108 18.98 -10.29 7.87
CA GLU A 108 20.24 -11.01 7.56
C GLU A 108 20.19 -12.50 7.92
N SER A 109 19.11 -12.95 8.56
CA SER A 109 18.96 -14.31 9.03
C SER A 109 18.19 -15.19 8.04
N GLU A 110 18.31 -16.51 8.17
CA GLU A 110 17.46 -17.47 7.42
C GLU A 110 15.98 -17.24 7.69
N ASN A 111 15.61 -16.85 8.93
CA ASN A 111 14.26 -16.49 9.27
C ASN A 111 13.81 -15.21 8.57
N GLY A 112 14.67 -14.23 8.37
CA GLY A 112 14.41 -13.04 7.57
C GLY A 112 14.12 -13.38 6.11
N LEU A 113 14.89 -14.30 5.51
CA LEU A 113 14.62 -14.80 4.16
C LEU A 113 13.31 -15.58 4.06
N LEU A 114 12.93 -16.29 5.11
CA LEU A 114 11.61 -16.92 5.19
C LEU A 114 10.49 -15.87 5.26
N ALA A 115 10.66 -14.82 6.09
CA ALA A 115 9.71 -13.72 6.18
C ALA A 115 9.56 -13.00 4.84
N GLN A 116 10.66 -12.75 4.11
CA GLN A 116 10.62 -12.20 2.76
C GLN A 116 9.73 -13.02 1.83
N ARG A 117 9.92 -14.34 1.77
CA ARG A 117 9.12 -15.23 0.91
C ARG A 117 7.64 -15.21 1.27
N ILE A 118 7.30 -15.22 2.56
CA ILE A 118 5.91 -15.16 3.01
C ILE A 118 5.25 -13.82 2.62
N LEU A 119 5.96 -12.70 2.80
CA LEU A 119 5.46 -11.38 2.43
C LEU A 119 5.31 -11.23 0.91
N ASP A 120 6.24 -11.80 0.14
CA ASP A 120 6.14 -11.85 -1.32
C ASP A 120 4.90 -12.64 -1.77
N GLU A 121 4.72 -13.85 -1.28
CA GLU A 121 3.55 -14.70 -1.57
C GLU A 121 2.23 -14.00 -1.18
N TYR A 122 2.22 -13.31 -0.02
CA TYR A 122 1.07 -12.53 0.39
C TYR A 122 0.73 -11.43 -0.61
N TYR A 123 1.74 -10.71 -1.11
CA TYR A 123 1.53 -9.63 -2.08
C TYR A 123 1.00 -10.15 -3.41
N GLN A 124 1.51 -11.28 -3.92
CA GLN A 124 1.07 -11.83 -5.23
C GLN A 124 -0.45 -12.04 -5.31
N GLY A 125 -1.09 -12.43 -4.22
CA GLY A 125 -2.54 -12.58 -4.16
C GLY A 125 -3.30 -11.35 -3.64
N PHE A 126 -2.62 -10.23 -3.35
CA PHE A 126 -3.26 -9.11 -2.66
C PHE A 126 -4.36 -8.45 -3.48
N GLN A 127 -4.11 -8.15 -4.74
CA GLN A 127 -5.08 -7.44 -5.60
C GLN A 127 -6.34 -8.28 -5.88
N GLU A 128 -6.18 -9.60 -6.04
CA GLU A 128 -7.31 -10.52 -6.24
C GLU A 128 -8.21 -10.59 -4.99
N ARG A 129 -7.60 -10.70 -3.81
CA ARG A 129 -8.34 -10.70 -2.54
C ARG A 129 -8.99 -9.36 -2.22
N ASN A 130 -8.47 -8.27 -2.80
CA ASN A 130 -8.90 -6.90 -2.50
C ASN A 130 -9.20 -6.12 -3.80
N PRO A 131 -10.27 -6.49 -4.57
CA PRO A 131 -10.52 -5.91 -5.89
C PRO A 131 -10.86 -4.41 -5.86
N TYR A 132 -11.27 -3.89 -4.71
CA TYR A 132 -11.62 -2.48 -4.52
C TYR A 132 -10.51 -1.64 -3.85
N LEU A 133 -9.33 -2.21 -3.70
CA LEU A 133 -8.12 -1.52 -3.25
C LEU A 133 -7.13 -1.47 -4.42
N LYS A 134 -7.17 -0.40 -5.23
CA LYS A 134 -6.24 -0.27 -6.36
C LYS A 134 -4.85 0.06 -5.86
N VAL A 135 -3.96 -0.92 -5.86
CA VAL A 135 -2.55 -0.75 -5.51
C VAL A 135 -1.86 0.09 -6.59
N PHE A 136 -1.04 1.06 -6.18
CA PHE A 136 -0.25 1.89 -7.07
C PHE A 136 1.24 1.96 -6.69
N SER A 137 1.58 1.60 -5.46
CA SER A 137 2.95 1.53 -4.98
C SER A 137 3.06 0.37 -3.99
N ALA A 138 4.02 -0.53 -4.22
CA ALA A 138 4.26 -1.64 -3.30
C ALA A 138 5.74 -2.04 -3.33
N HIS A 139 6.33 -2.13 -2.14
CA HIS A 139 7.76 -2.36 -1.93
C HIS A 139 7.98 -3.29 -0.74
N LEU A 140 8.78 -4.33 -0.94
CA LEU A 140 9.25 -5.21 0.12
C LEU A 140 10.70 -4.84 0.45
N HIS A 141 10.93 -4.40 1.66
CA HIS A 141 12.23 -3.94 2.12
C HIS A 141 12.98 -5.04 2.87
N MET A 142 14.24 -5.27 2.44
CA MET A 142 15.22 -6.13 3.08
C MET A 142 16.43 -5.36 3.59
N ASP A 143 16.47 -4.06 3.36
CA ASP A 143 17.56 -3.15 3.69
C ASP A 143 17.38 -2.42 5.03
N GLU A 144 16.41 -2.84 5.82
CA GLU A 144 16.21 -2.42 7.22
C GLU A 144 16.35 -3.61 8.17
N ALA A 145 16.16 -3.40 9.47
CA ALA A 145 16.40 -4.41 10.50
C ALA A 145 15.56 -5.69 10.33
N THR A 146 14.31 -5.54 9.88
CA THR A 146 13.37 -6.65 9.63
C THR A 146 12.72 -6.50 8.25
N PRO A 147 12.44 -7.62 7.55
CA PRO A 147 11.66 -7.58 6.32
C PRO A 147 10.27 -7.02 6.57
N HIS A 148 9.86 -6.08 5.75
CA HIS A 148 8.50 -5.51 5.82
C HIS A 148 8.02 -5.08 4.44
N LEU A 149 6.71 -5.18 4.24
CA LEU A 149 6.05 -4.92 2.97
C LEU A 149 5.16 -3.68 3.12
N HIS A 150 5.43 -2.67 2.29
CA HIS A 150 4.59 -1.48 2.13
C HIS A 150 3.63 -1.69 0.97
N ILE A 151 2.34 -1.42 1.17
CA ILE A 151 1.34 -1.42 0.11
C ILE A 151 0.55 -0.12 0.19
N ASP A 152 0.72 0.74 -0.81
CA ASP A 152 -0.04 1.97 -0.99
C ASP A 152 -1.18 1.73 -1.99
N PHE A 153 -2.41 2.09 -1.63
CA PHE A 153 -3.58 1.83 -2.46
C PHE A 153 -4.63 2.94 -2.39
N VAL A 154 -5.36 3.10 -3.48
CA VAL A 154 -6.56 3.92 -3.56
C VAL A 154 -7.77 3.04 -3.33
N PRO A 155 -8.51 3.21 -2.21
CA PRO A 155 -9.75 2.48 -1.98
C PRO A 155 -10.87 3.11 -2.80
N PHE A 156 -11.71 2.30 -3.43
CA PHE A 156 -12.83 2.81 -4.20
C PHE A 156 -14.06 1.92 -4.09
N THR A 157 -15.22 2.48 -4.39
CA THR A 157 -16.50 1.76 -4.51
C THR A 157 -17.18 2.16 -5.81
N THR A 158 -18.07 1.30 -6.28
CA THR A 158 -18.90 1.53 -7.47
C THR A 158 -20.38 1.55 -7.10
N GLY A 159 -21.24 2.05 -8.00
CA GLY A 159 -22.69 2.05 -7.79
C GLY A 159 -23.19 3.01 -6.71
N SER A 160 -22.40 4.00 -6.32
CA SER A 160 -22.78 4.99 -5.33
C SER A 160 -23.94 5.85 -5.85
N LYS A 161 -24.98 6.05 -5.01
CA LYS A 161 -26.15 6.89 -5.34
C LYS A 161 -25.90 8.38 -5.12
N ARG A 162 -24.86 8.76 -4.36
CA ARG A 162 -24.52 10.15 -4.03
C ARG A 162 -23.12 10.48 -4.51
N GLY A 163 -22.95 11.65 -5.15
CA GLY A 163 -21.69 12.08 -5.73
C GLY A 163 -21.36 11.31 -7.01
N LEU A 164 -20.06 10.96 -7.19
CA LEU A 164 -19.66 10.08 -8.28
C LEU A 164 -20.17 8.64 -8.02
N ASP A 165 -20.61 7.96 -9.07
CA ASP A 165 -21.02 6.55 -8.99
C ASP A 165 -19.85 5.60 -8.69
N THR A 166 -18.66 5.93 -9.19
CA THR A 166 -17.39 5.34 -8.76
C THR A 166 -16.59 6.41 -8.04
N ARG A 167 -16.24 6.17 -6.78
CA ARG A 167 -15.61 7.17 -5.93
C ARG A 167 -14.64 6.57 -4.90
N VAL A 168 -13.76 7.40 -4.35
CA VAL A 168 -12.93 7.03 -3.20
C VAL A 168 -13.81 6.62 -2.02
N SER A 169 -13.57 5.45 -1.46
CA SER A 169 -14.27 4.97 -0.26
C SER A 169 -13.58 3.73 0.30
N LEU A 170 -13.38 3.67 1.62
CA LEU A 170 -13.06 2.43 2.35
C LEU A 170 -14.32 1.61 2.69
N LYS A 171 -15.50 2.20 2.57
CA LYS A 171 -16.77 1.51 2.81
C LYS A 171 -17.26 0.93 1.49
N GLN A 172 -17.49 -0.36 1.50
CA GLN A 172 -18.17 -1.10 0.43
C GLN A 172 -19.66 -1.19 0.76
#